data_68a4d6844b3badea886bf106338e87a3
#
_entry.id   68a4d6844b3badea886bf106338e87a3
#
_cell.length_a   1.000
_cell.length_b   1.000
_cell.length_c   1.000
_cell.angle_alpha   90.00
_cell.angle_beta   90.00
_cell.angle_gamma   90.00
#
_symmetry.space_group_name_H-M   'P 1'
#
loop_
_entity.id
_entity.type
_entity.pdbx_description
1 polymer ?
#
loop_
_entity_poly.entity_id
_entity_poly.type
_entity_poly.pdbx_seq_one_letter_code
_entity_poly.pdbx_strand_id
1 'polypeptide(L)'
;MGSKILNFFKRLSVTKKVILCILAFLVTGYIFCLPRHLFHVPYSTVVTDRNEELLGARIASDGQWRFPPRNTTPEKIKECLITFEDRHFYHHWGVNPVSISRAAYQNLKNKRIVSGGSTLTMQTIRLARNESRTFGEKFIEMILATRLEFRASKEKILSMYISHAPFGGNVVGLDAAAWRYFGHPAEELSWAEAAMLAVLPN
;
A
#
# COMPACT_ATOMS: atom_id res chain seq x y z
N MET A 1 -19.95 -6.88 -34.70
CA MET A 1 -19.82 -5.81 -33.70
C MET A 1 -18.89 -4.69 -34.17
N GLY A 2 -17.76 -4.98 -34.83
CA GLY A 2 -16.81 -3.98 -35.33
C GLY A 2 -17.32 -2.98 -36.37
N SER A 3 -18.23 -3.39 -37.29
CA SER A 3 -18.77 -2.49 -38.34
C SER A 3 -19.66 -1.37 -37.79
N LYS A 4 -20.43 -1.64 -36.72
CA LYS A 4 -21.27 -0.62 -36.07
C LYS A 4 -20.43 0.43 -35.34
N ILE A 5 -19.33 0.03 -34.67
CA ILE A 5 -18.39 0.93 -33.99
C ILE A 5 -17.67 1.81 -35.01
N LEU A 6 -17.21 1.22 -36.13
CA LEU A 6 -16.53 1.95 -37.19
C LEU A 6 -17.44 3.01 -37.85
N ASN A 7 -18.70 2.66 -38.10
CA ASN A 7 -19.69 3.58 -38.68
C ASN A 7 -20.08 4.71 -37.70
N PHE A 8 -20.18 4.41 -36.41
CA PHE A 8 -20.37 5.41 -35.36
C PHE A 8 -19.19 6.40 -35.32
N PHE A 9 -17.95 5.88 -35.34
CA PHE A 9 -16.74 6.71 -35.32
C PHE A 9 -16.64 7.61 -36.56
N LYS A 10 -17.02 7.12 -37.76
CA LYS A 10 -17.03 7.93 -38.99
C LYS A 10 -17.97 9.13 -38.92
N ARG A 11 -19.12 9.02 -38.21
CA ARG A 11 -20.13 10.08 -38.08
C ARG A 11 -19.79 11.18 -37.07
N LEU A 12 -18.77 10.99 -36.24
CA LEU A 12 -18.37 11.98 -35.24
C LEU A 12 -17.61 13.13 -35.86
N SER A 13 -17.80 14.35 -35.33
CA SER A 13 -16.99 15.50 -35.68
C SER A 13 -15.50 15.28 -35.29
N VAL A 14 -14.61 15.98 -35.91
CA VAL A 14 -13.16 15.89 -35.64
C VAL A 14 -12.87 16.10 -34.16
N THR A 15 -13.46 17.11 -33.53
CA THR A 15 -13.32 17.41 -32.09
C THR A 15 -13.71 16.23 -31.21
N LYS A 16 -14.87 15.58 -31.51
CA LYS A 16 -15.31 14.41 -30.73
C LYS A 16 -14.39 13.20 -30.90
N LYS A 17 -13.81 13.01 -32.09
CA LYS A 17 -12.80 11.95 -32.32
C LYS A 17 -11.56 12.17 -31.49
N VAL A 18 -11.03 13.40 -31.48
CA VAL A 18 -9.85 13.77 -30.68
C VAL A 18 -10.11 13.53 -29.18
N ILE A 19 -11.26 14.00 -28.66
CA ILE A 19 -11.62 13.77 -27.26
C ILE A 19 -11.69 12.27 -26.93
N LEU A 20 -12.31 11.48 -27.82
CA LEU A 20 -12.42 10.02 -27.61
C LEU A 20 -11.06 9.33 -27.63
N CYS A 21 -10.15 9.74 -28.51
CA CYS A 21 -8.78 9.22 -28.57
C CYS A 21 -8.01 9.58 -27.29
N ILE A 22 -8.12 10.81 -26.78
CA ILE A 22 -7.50 11.24 -25.54
C ILE A 22 -8.05 10.42 -24.37
N LEU A 23 -9.38 10.26 -24.27
CA LEU A 23 -10.01 9.43 -23.23
C LEU A 23 -9.53 7.98 -23.30
N ALA A 24 -9.48 7.39 -24.49
CA ALA A 24 -8.99 6.03 -24.67
C ALA A 24 -7.53 5.90 -24.25
N PHE A 25 -6.69 6.88 -24.58
CA PHE A 25 -5.29 6.92 -24.17
C PHE A 25 -5.16 7.02 -22.64
N LEU A 26 -5.92 7.92 -21.98
CA LEU A 26 -5.90 8.08 -20.53
C LEU A 26 -6.38 6.81 -19.81
N VAL A 27 -7.47 6.18 -20.29
CA VAL A 27 -7.98 4.93 -19.73
C VAL A 27 -6.96 3.81 -19.89
N THR A 28 -6.36 3.69 -21.07
CA THR A 28 -5.31 2.68 -21.32
C THR A 28 -4.10 2.93 -20.42
N GLY A 29 -3.64 4.17 -20.32
CA GLY A 29 -2.57 4.57 -19.40
C GLY A 29 -2.90 4.21 -17.94
N TYR A 30 -4.12 4.49 -17.48
CA TYR A 30 -4.56 4.13 -16.13
C TYR A 30 -4.61 2.60 -15.91
N ILE A 31 -5.06 1.83 -16.88
CA ILE A 31 -5.10 0.35 -16.77
C ILE A 31 -3.68 -0.23 -16.61
N PHE A 32 -2.71 0.33 -17.31
CA PHE A 32 -1.34 -0.19 -17.35
C PHE A 32 -0.35 0.57 -16.45
N CYS A 33 -0.77 1.59 -15.70
CA CYS A 33 0.12 2.40 -14.85
C CYS A 33 0.74 1.64 -13.68
N LEU A 34 0.17 0.49 -13.28
CA LEU A 34 0.64 -0.29 -12.14
C LEU A 34 1.41 -1.54 -12.61
N PRO A 35 2.67 -1.75 -12.20
CA PRO A 35 3.46 -2.92 -12.58
C PRO A 35 2.83 -4.22 -12.07
N ARG A 36 3.12 -5.35 -12.73
CA ARG A 36 2.58 -6.67 -12.32
C ARG A 36 2.99 -7.04 -10.90
N HIS A 37 4.28 -6.89 -10.59
CA HIS A 37 4.83 -7.05 -9.25
C HIS A 37 5.06 -5.65 -8.66
N LEU A 38 4.45 -5.39 -7.53
CA LEU A 38 4.51 -4.06 -6.91
C LEU A 38 5.85 -3.85 -6.19
N PHE A 39 6.38 -4.92 -5.59
CA PHE A 39 7.64 -4.89 -4.85
C PHE A 39 8.71 -5.75 -5.54
N HIS A 40 9.87 -5.15 -5.76
CA HIS A 40 11.07 -5.78 -6.31
C HIS A 40 12.22 -5.56 -5.33
N VAL A 41 12.18 -6.25 -4.20
CA VAL A 41 13.13 -6.09 -3.09
C VAL A 41 13.72 -7.43 -2.69
N PRO A 42 14.98 -7.49 -2.23
CA PRO A 42 15.55 -8.72 -1.71
C PRO A 42 14.93 -9.09 -0.36
N TYR A 43 14.86 -10.38 -0.08
CA TYR A 43 14.40 -10.93 1.19
C TYR A 43 15.51 -11.60 1.96
N SER A 44 15.39 -11.61 3.28
CA SER A 44 16.21 -12.39 4.19
C SER A 44 16.05 -13.89 3.92
N THR A 45 17.11 -14.65 4.03
CA THR A 45 17.01 -16.11 4.08
C THR A 45 16.59 -16.50 5.49
N VAL A 46 15.45 -17.17 5.61
CA VAL A 46 14.88 -17.61 6.90
C VAL A 46 14.93 -19.13 6.97
N VAL A 47 15.38 -19.66 8.08
CA VAL A 47 15.40 -21.09 8.37
C VAL A 47 14.46 -21.33 9.56
N THR A 48 13.46 -22.17 9.34
CA THR A 48 12.49 -22.57 10.37
C THR A 48 12.59 -24.07 10.61
N ASP A 49 12.09 -24.51 11.76
CA ASP A 49 11.85 -25.92 12.04
C ASP A 49 10.57 -26.42 11.35
N ARG A 50 10.19 -27.69 11.62
CA ARG A 50 8.95 -28.29 11.08
C ARG A 50 7.65 -27.68 11.65
N ASN A 51 7.74 -26.91 12.74
CA ASN A 51 6.61 -26.25 13.37
C ASN A 51 6.57 -24.74 13.00
N GLU A 52 7.38 -24.31 12.00
CA GLU A 52 7.55 -22.93 11.56
C GLU A 52 8.22 -22.00 12.59
N GLU A 53 8.85 -22.54 13.64
CA GLU A 53 9.64 -21.76 14.60
C GLU A 53 10.99 -21.33 13.97
N LEU A 54 11.38 -20.09 14.23
CA LEU A 54 12.58 -19.50 13.66
C LEU A 54 13.84 -20.14 14.29
N LEU A 55 14.60 -20.87 13.49
CA LEU A 55 15.93 -21.37 13.87
C LEU A 55 17.04 -20.38 13.59
N GLY A 56 16.86 -19.52 12.60
CA GLY A 56 17.83 -18.48 12.24
C GLY A 56 17.43 -17.72 10.99
N ALA A 57 18.05 -16.57 10.81
CA ALA A 57 17.85 -15.78 9.61
C ALA A 57 19.16 -15.10 9.19
N ARG A 58 19.32 -14.90 7.89
CA ARG A 58 20.41 -14.12 7.29
C ARG A 58 19.82 -12.85 6.68
N ILE A 59 20.42 -11.70 7.00
CA ILE A 59 20.02 -10.40 6.48
C ILE A 59 20.00 -10.38 4.96
N ALA A 60 19.05 -9.65 4.37
CA ALA A 60 18.94 -9.47 2.92
C ALA A 60 20.15 -8.70 2.36
N SER A 61 20.37 -8.79 1.04
CA SER A 61 21.52 -8.19 0.36
C SER A 61 21.57 -6.65 0.44
N ASP A 62 20.44 -6.01 0.72
CA ASP A 62 20.32 -4.56 0.95
C ASP A 62 20.47 -4.15 2.42
N GLY A 63 20.88 -5.07 3.30
CA GLY A 63 21.08 -4.81 4.71
C GLY A 63 19.81 -4.68 5.54
N GLN A 64 18.67 -5.08 4.98
CA GLN A 64 17.39 -5.08 5.69
C GLN A 64 17.03 -6.47 6.22
N TRP A 65 16.48 -6.52 7.43
CA TRP A 65 15.77 -7.68 7.94
C TRP A 65 14.38 -7.66 7.35
N ARG A 66 14.17 -8.39 6.25
CA ARG A 66 12.91 -8.47 5.53
C ARG A 66 12.60 -9.92 5.23
N PHE A 67 11.72 -10.51 6.03
CA PHE A 67 11.30 -11.89 5.81
C PHE A 67 10.41 -12.02 4.56
N PRO A 68 10.28 -13.21 3.97
CA PRO A 68 9.41 -13.43 2.83
C PRO A 68 8.00 -12.90 3.08
N PRO A 69 7.31 -12.35 2.05
CA PRO A 69 6.02 -11.73 2.24
C PRO A 69 4.95 -12.76 2.63
N ARG A 70 4.12 -12.41 3.57
CA ARG A 70 3.00 -13.23 4.01
C ARG A 70 1.76 -13.03 3.13
N ASN A 71 0.86 -14.02 3.14
CA ASN A 71 -0.39 -13.94 2.40
C ASN A 71 -1.58 -13.48 3.26
N THR A 72 -1.49 -13.63 4.56
CA THR A 72 -2.54 -13.32 5.54
C THR A 72 -2.03 -12.29 6.54
N THR A 73 -2.95 -11.58 7.18
CA THR A 73 -2.64 -10.63 8.26
C THR A 73 -3.26 -11.15 9.55
N PRO A 74 -2.48 -11.33 10.64
CA PRO A 74 -3.04 -11.70 11.94
C PRO A 74 -4.06 -10.67 12.42
N GLU A 75 -5.16 -11.13 13.04
CA GLU A 75 -6.31 -10.30 13.35
C GLU A 75 -5.96 -9.12 14.26
N LYS A 76 -5.18 -9.36 15.33
CA LYS A 76 -4.82 -8.31 16.29
C LYS A 76 -4.08 -7.14 15.64
N ILE A 77 -3.05 -7.42 14.84
CA ILE A 77 -2.31 -6.34 14.15
C ILE A 77 -3.15 -5.68 13.06
N LYS A 78 -4.02 -6.43 12.39
CA LYS A 78 -4.98 -5.89 11.42
C LYS A 78 -5.87 -4.83 12.07
N GLU A 79 -6.50 -5.15 13.18
CA GLU A 79 -7.37 -4.22 13.91
C GLU A 79 -6.62 -3.00 14.43
N CYS A 80 -5.44 -3.20 14.99
CA CYS A 80 -4.60 -2.10 15.47
C CYS A 80 -4.20 -1.15 14.32
N LEU A 81 -3.72 -1.68 13.20
CA LEU A 81 -3.33 -0.88 12.04
C LEU A 81 -4.52 -0.10 11.44
N ILE A 82 -5.66 -0.77 11.23
CA ILE A 82 -6.84 -0.12 10.68
C ILE A 82 -7.34 0.99 11.62
N THR A 83 -7.37 0.72 12.91
CA THR A 83 -7.81 1.71 13.90
C THR A 83 -6.89 2.92 13.96
N PHE A 84 -5.59 2.72 13.86
CA PHE A 84 -4.59 3.77 13.97
C PHE A 84 -4.39 4.53 12.66
N GLU A 85 -4.17 3.83 11.54
CA GLU A 85 -3.78 4.41 10.27
C GLU A 85 -4.96 4.79 9.37
N ASP A 86 -6.01 3.95 9.32
CA ASP A 86 -7.07 4.10 8.34
C ASP A 86 -8.40 3.46 8.77
N ARG A 87 -9.11 4.09 9.71
CA ARG A 87 -10.37 3.57 10.29
C ARG A 87 -11.45 3.23 9.27
N HIS A 88 -11.38 3.81 8.08
CA HIS A 88 -12.35 3.59 7.01
C HIS A 88 -11.76 2.73 5.87
N PHE A 89 -10.72 1.96 6.13
CA PHE A 89 -9.99 1.18 5.14
C PHE A 89 -10.89 0.37 4.22
N TYR A 90 -11.89 -0.30 4.77
CA TYR A 90 -12.84 -1.12 4.00
C TYR A 90 -13.91 -0.33 3.24
N HIS A 91 -14.03 0.99 3.47
CA HIS A 91 -15.12 1.80 2.95
C HIS A 91 -14.73 2.80 1.85
N HIS A 92 -13.45 2.84 1.46
CA HIS A 92 -12.99 3.71 0.38
C HIS A 92 -12.21 2.92 -0.70
N TRP A 93 -12.05 3.53 -1.86
CA TRP A 93 -11.41 2.94 -3.03
C TRP A 93 -9.97 3.47 -3.19
N GLY A 94 -9.13 3.23 -2.21
CA GLY A 94 -7.71 3.60 -2.19
C GLY A 94 -7.42 5.02 -1.71
N VAL A 95 -8.38 5.93 -1.84
CA VAL A 95 -8.30 7.32 -1.39
C VAL A 95 -9.52 7.65 -0.54
N ASN A 96 -9.32 8.35 0.58
CA ASN A 96 -10.40 8.82 1.43
C ASN A 96 -10.52 10.35 1.36
N PRO A 97 -11.45 10.90 0.55
CA PRO A 97 -11.60 12.34 0.38
C PRO A 97 -11.93 13.07 1.69
N VAL A 98 -12.69 12.43 2.59
CA VAL A 98 -13.03 13.00 3.89
C VAL A 98 -11.78 13.17 4.77
N SER A 99 -10.92 12.15 4.80
CA SER A 99 -9.66 12.22 5.56
C SER A 99 -8.71 13.26 4.96
N ILE A 100 -8.63 13.37 3.64
CA ILE A 100 -7.82 14.40 2.96
C ILE A 100 -8.34 15.80 3.27
N SER A 101 -9.65 16.03 3.15
CA SER A 101 -10.27 17.33 3.43
C SER A 101 -10.09 17.74 4.90
N ARG A 102 -10.28 16.78 5.83
CA ARG A 102 -10.01 17.01 7.26
C ARG A 102 -8.56 17.38 7.51
N ALA A 103 -7.61 16.63 6.93
CA ALA A 103 -6.18 16.91 7.09
C ALA A 103 -5.81 18.27 6.50
N ALA A 104 -6.31 18.62 5.31
CA ALA A 104 -6.09 19.92 4.70
C ALA A 104 -6.60 21.06 5.57
N TYR A 105 -7.82 20.94 6.09
CA TYR A 105 -8.39 21.95 7.02
C TYR A 105 -7.56 22.10 8.28
N GLN A 106 -7.20 21.00 8.94
CA GLN A 106 -6.41 21.03 10.18
C GLN A 106 -5.01 21.64 9.97
N ASN A 107 -4.35 21.28 8.87
CA ASN A 107 -3.01 21.77 8.55
C ASN A 107 -3.05 23.27 8.21
N LEU A 108 -4.06 23.71 7.46
CA LEU A 108 -4.26 25.13 7.15
C LEU A 108 -4.55 25.95 8.41
N LYS A 109 -5.47 25.47 9.26
CA LYS A 109 -5.82 26.13 10.54
C LYS A 109 -4.63 26.26 11.48
N ASN A 110 -3.80 25.23 11.57
CA ASN A 110 -2.64 25.21 12.47
C ASN A 110 -1.36 25.76 11.83
N LYS A 111 -1.39 26.15 10.54
CA LYS A 111 -0.24 26.62 9.76
C LYS A 111 0.99 25.68 9.81
N ARG A 112 0.77 24.40 10.08
CA ARG A 112 1.77 23.32 10.12
C ARG A 112 1.11 21.99 9.83
N ILE A 113 1.91 21.00 9.45
CA ILE A 113 1.40 19.64 9.23
C ILE A 113 1.14 18.99 10.61
N VAL A 114 -0.14 18.82 10.94
CA VAL A 114 -0.59 18.18 12.20
C VAL A 114 -1.43 16.93 11.94
N SER A 115 -1.85 16.69 10.68
CA SER A 115 -2.68 15.54 10.31
C SER A 115 -2.34 15.05 8.93
N GLY A 116 -2.30 13.73 8.76
CA GLY A 116 -2.18 13.04 7.48
C GLY A 116 -3.54 12.59 6.94
N GLY A 117 -3.71 12.64 5.63
CA GLY A 117 -4.89 12.11 4.94
C GLY A 117 -4.57 10.91 4.06
N SER A 118 -3.42 10.24 4.29
CA SER A 118 -3.03 9.07 3.50
C SER A 118 -3.75 7.82 4.02
N THR A 119 -4.24 7.00 3.11
CA THR A 119 -4.81 5.69 3.41
C THR A 119 -3.72 4.61 3.46
N LEU A 120 -4.01 3.43 4.01
CA LEU A 120 -3.12 2.27 3.95
C LEU A 120 -2.78 1.88 2.51
N THR A 121 -3.73 2.00 1.58
CA THR A 121 -3.48 1.74 0.15
C THR A 121 -2.49 2.73 -0.46
N MET A 122 -2.60 4.02 -0.15
CA MET A 122 -1.64 5.03 -0.59
C MET A 122 -0.25 4.79 0.02
N GLN A 123 -0.21 4.40 1.29
CA GLN A 123 1.06 4.05 1.96
C GLN A 123 1.71 2.82 1.32
N THR A 124 0.93 1.79 0.94
CA THR A 124 1.43 0.61 0.21
C THR A 124 2.07 1.01 -1.12
N ILE A 125 1.44 1.90 -1.89
CA ILE A 125 2.01 2.44 -3.13
C ILE A 125 3.31 3.20 -2.86
N ARG A 126 3.32 4.06 -1.83
CA ARG A 126 4.51 4.82 -1.46
C ARG A 126 5.70 3.92 -1.10
N LEU A 127 5.47 2.85 -0.32
CA LEU A 127 6.50 1.86 0.01
C LEU A 127 7.07 1.18 -1.23
N ALA A 128 6.21 0.87 -2.20
CA ALA A 128 6.63 0.22 -3.45
C ALA A 128 7.41 1.15 -4.38
N ARG A 129 7.08 2.44 -4.40
CA ARG A 129 7.74 3.43 -5.25
C ARG A 129 9.05 3.94 -4.67
N ASN A 130 9.13 4.03 -3.34
CA ASN A 130 10.31 4.53 -2.61
C ASN A 130 10.83 5.89 -3.11
N GLU A 131 9.90 6.79 -3.52
CA GLU A 131 10.21 8.12 -4.05
C GLU A 131 10.13 9.19 -2.96
N SER A 132 10.77 10.33 -3.22
CA SER A 132 10.77 11.48 -2.31
C SER A 132 9.36 12.08 -2.14
N ARG A 133 9.04 12.56 -0.93
CA ARG A 133 7.72 13.13 -0.60
C ARG A 133 7.53 14.51 -1.24
N THR A 134 6.93 14.54 -2.42
CA THR A 134 6.51 15.78 -3.10
C THR A 134 4.99 15.81 -3.28
N PHE A 135 4.42 16.99 -3.58
CA PHE A 135 3.01 17.12 -3.92
C PHE A 135 2.63 16.35 -5.19
N GLY A 136 3.53 16.36 -6.20
CA GLY A 136 3.34 15.60 -7.43
C GLY A 136 3.31 14.10 -7.16
N GLU A 137 4.25 13.60 -6.34
CA GLU A 137 4.30 12.20 -5.96
C GLU A 137 3.05 11.78 -5.17
N LYS A 138 2.55 12.66 -4.30
CA LYS A 138 1.29 12.44 -3.58
C LYS A 138 0.09 12.25 -4.52
N PHE A 139 0.05 13.01 -5.61
CA PHE A 139 -1.01 12.85 -6.61
C PHE A 139 -0.88 11.54 -7.39
N ILE A 140 0.34 11.14 -7.73
CA ILE A 140 0.63 9.84 -8.35
C ILE A 140 0.23 8.69 -7.39
N GLU A 141 0.59 8.78 -6.11
CA GLU A 141 0.16 7.81 -5.07
C GLU A 141 -1.37 7.64 -5.08
N MET A 142 -2.14 8.73 -5.15
CA MET A 142 -3.60 8.67 -5.17
C MET A 142 -4.13 7.92 -6.39
N ILE A 143 -3.61 8.22 -7.59
CA ILE A 143 -4.01 7.52 -8.83
C ILE A 143 -3.66 6.03 -8.75
N LEU A 144 -2.44 5.70 -8.34
CA LEU A 144 -1.99 4.32 -8.25
C LEU A 144 -2.71 3.54 -7.14
N ALA A 145 -3.08 4.22 -6.04
CA ALA A 145 -3.87 3.62 -4.96
C ALA A 145 -5.26 3.20 -5.45
N THR A 146 -5.97 4.06 -6.20
CA THR A 146 -7.26 3.67 -6.80
C THR A 146 -7.07 2.49 -7.77
N ARG A 147 -6.01 2.48 -8.57
CA ARG A 147 -5.73 1.38 -9.49
C ARG A 147 -5.40 0.07 -8.78
N LEU A 148 -4.72 0.14 -7.62
CA LEU A 148 -4.40 -1.02 -6.80
C LEU A 148 -5.68 -1.67 -6.23
N GLU A 149 -6.65 -0.88 -5.77
CA GLU A 149 -7.94 -1.37 -5.27
C GLU A 149 -8.76 -2.11 -6.34
N PHE A 150 -8.65 -1.73 -7.61
CA PHE A 150 -9.27 -2.49 -8.70
C PHE A 150 -8.55 -3.81 -9.04
N ARG A 151 -7.32 -3.99 -8.54
CA ARG A 151 -6.48 -5.16 -8.86
C ARG A 151 -6.33 -6.14 -7.70
N ALA A 152 -6.44 -5.68 -6.47
CA ALA A 152 -6.19 -6.48 -5.28
C ALA A 152 -7.28 -6.27 -4.23
N SER A 153 -7.62 -7.32 -3.48
CA SER A 153 -8.54 -7.21 -2.35
C SER A 153 -7.92 -6.41 -1.21
N LYS A 154 -8.75 -5.91 -0.31
CA LYS A 154 -8.33 -5.19 0.90
C LYS A 154 -7.34 -6.02 1.75
N GLU A 155 -7.62 -7.31 1.91
CA GLU A 155 -6.76 -8.25 2.64
C GLU A 155 -5.39 -8.37 1.97
N LYS A 156 -5.35 -8.42 0.64
CA LYS A 156 -4.08 -8.49 -0.09
C LYS A 156 -3.29 -7.18 0.00
N ILE A 157 -3.97 -6.03 -0.04
CA ILE A 157 -3.34 -4.72 0.14
C ILE A 157 -2.75 -4.61 1.54
N LEU A 158 -3.50 -5.01 2.57
CA LEU A 158 -3.02 -5.01 3.95
C LEU A 158 -1.83 -5.95 4.14
N SER A 159 -1.91 -7.18 3.59
CA SER A 159 -0.80 -8.13 3.58
C SER A 159 0.46 -7.57 2.91
N MET A 160 0.33 -6.87 1.78
CA MET A 160 1.44 -6.19 1.12
C MET A 160 2.01 -5.07 2.00
N TYR A 161 1.15 -4.28 2.64
CA TYR A 161 1.58 -3.21 3.54
C TYR A 161 2.42 -3.77 4.70
N ILE A 162 1.88 -4.72 5.46
CA ILE A 162 2.57 -5.25 6.64
C ILE A 162 3.84 -6.02 6.32
N SER A 163 3.94 -6.60 5.11
CA SER A 163 5.14 -7.29 4.67
C SER A 163 6.29 -6.34 4.27
N HIS A 164 5.98 -5.06 4.00
CA HIS A 164 6.97 -4.11 3.48
C HIS A 164 7.06 -2.82 4.30
N ALA A 165 6.22 -2.64 5.31
CA ALA A 165 6.28 -1.47 6.20
C ALA A 165 7.58 -1.50 7.02
N PRO A 166 8.23 -0.33 7.23
CA PRO A 166 9.40 -0.21 8.09
C PRO A 166 8.94 -0.21 9.55
N PHE A 167 9.52 -1.07 10.38
CA PHE A 167 9.23 -1.15 11.81
C PHE A 167 10.36 -0.59 12.68
N GLY A 168 11.25 0.20 12.09
CA GLY A 168 12.37 0.86 12.79
C GLY A 168 13.73 0.26 12.45
N GLY A 169 14.76 1.11 12.42
CA GLY A 169 16.12 0.71 12.02
C GLY A 169 16.13 0.06 10.63
N ASN A 170 16.69 -1.14 10.55
CA ASN A 170 16.73 -1.94 9.34
C ASN A 170 15.73 -3.12 9.35
N VAL A 171 14.65 -3.02 10.13
CA VAL A 171 13.60 -4.04 10.24
C VAL A 171 12.44 -3.67 9.35
N VAL A 172 12.13 -4.52 8.36
CA VAL A 172 11.06 -4.35 7.39
C VAL A 172 10.14 -5.57 7.40
N GLY A 173 8.86 -5.33 7.51
CA GLY A 173 7.84 -6.37 7.56
C GLY A 173 7.55 -6.89 8.96
N LEU A 174 6.29 -7.28 9.14
CA LEU A 174 5.74 -7.69 10.43
C LEU A 174 6.47 -8.89 11.04
N ASP A 175 6.77 -9.91 10.22
CA ASP A 175 7.39 -11.14 10.74
C ASP A 175 8.81 -10.88 11.28
N ALA A 176 9.60 -10.09 10.54
CA ALA A 176 10.92 -9.69 11.02
C ALA A 176 10.82 -8.83 12.29
N ALA A 177 9.79 -7.96 12.40
CA ALA A 177 9.56 -7.13 13.57
C ALA A 177 9.11 -7.96 14.79
N ALA A 178 8.18 -8.90 14.61
CA ALA A 178 7.71 -9.78 15.68
C ALA A 178 8.88 -10.58 16.29
N TRP A 179 9.66 -11.25 15.47
CA TRP A 179 10.83 -11.98 15.93
C TRP A 179 11.91 -11.08 16.53
N ARG A 180 12.16 -9.90 15.93
CA ARG A 180 13.22 -8.99 16.40
C ARG A 180 12.90 -8.37 17.75
N TYR A 181 11.64 -8.00 17.99
CA TYR A 181 11.26 -7.23 19.18
C TYR A 181 10.69 -8.10 20.29
N PHE A 182 10.05 -9.23 19.95
CA PHE A 182 9.32 -10.05 20.91
C PHE A 182 9.79 -11.50 20.97
N GLY A 183 10.51 -12.01 19.96
CA GLY A 183 11.08 -13.34 19.95
C GLY A 183 10.07 -14.48 19.68
N HIS A 184 8.92 -14.16 19.08
CA HIS A 184 7.89 -15.12 18.70
C HIS A 184 7.20 -14.72 17.38
N PRO A 185 6.45 -15.63 16.72
CA PRO A 185 5.78 -15.36 15.45
C PRO A 185 4.68 -14.31 15.60
N ALA A 186 4.34 -13.65 14.48
CA ALA A 186 3.35 -12.57 14.45
C ALA A 186 1.93 -13.02 14.81
N GLU A 187 1.61 -14.31 14.68
CA GLU A 187 0.36 -14.92 15.09
C GLU A 187 0.13 -14.90 16.60
N GLU A 188 1.20 -14.94 17.36
CA GLU A 188 1.20 -14.99 18.82
C GLU A 188 1.21 -13.62 19.50
N LEU A 189 1.35 -12.54 18.72
CA LEU A 189 1.35 -11.18 19.27
C LEU A 189 0.17 -10.97 20.23
N SER A 190 0.47 -10.43 21.41
CA SER A 190 -0.54 -9.87 22.29
C SER A 190 -1.13 -8.59 21.72
N TRP A 191 -2.25 -8.12 22.25
CA TRP A 191 -2.84 -6.83 21.84
C TRP A 191 -1.89 -5.65 22.07
N ALA A 192 -1.12 -5.67 23.15
CA ALA A 192 -0.16 -4.62 23.47
C ALA A 192 0.99 -4.57 22.45
N GLU A 193 1.55 -5.71 22.08
CA GLU A 193 2.62 -5.84 21.07
C GLU A 193 2.10 -5.44 19.69
N ALA A 194 0.91 -5.90 19.31
CA ALA A 194 0.27 -5.50 18.05
C ALA A 194 0.02 -3.99 17.98
N ALA A 195 -0.47 -3.37 19.05
CA ALA A 195 -0.66 -1.93 19.12
C ALA A 195 0.68 -1.17 19.06
N MET A 196 1.73 -1.68 19.71
CA MET A 196 3.06 -1.10 19.64
C MET A 196 3.62 -1.17 18.21
N LEU A 197 3.49 -2.31 17.53
CA LEU A 197 3.92 -2.43 16.14
C LEU A 197 3.10 -1.55 15.19
N ALA A 198 1.81 -1.37 15.44
CA ALA A 198 0.96 -0.57 14.57
C ALA A 198 1.36 0.92 14.48
N VAL A 199 2.04 1.46 15.48
CA VAL A 199 2.46 2.87 15.51
C VAL A 199 3.88 3.12 14.98
N LEU A 200 4.68 2.06 14.79
CA LEU A 200 6.08 2.18 14.35
C LEU A 200 6.27 2.60 12.89
N PRO A 201 5.42 2.22 11.91
CA PRO A 201 5.62 2.59 10.51
C PRO A 201 5.44 4.07 10.16
N ASN A 202 5.15 4.94 11.11
CA ASN A 202 4.95 6.39 10.93
C ASN A 202 6.24 7.19 10.94
#